data_2a5d62f1ec3261805c2a2e656c38d7ce
#
_entry.id   2a5d62f1ec3261805c2a2e656c38d7ce
#
_cell.length_a   1.000
_cell.length_b   1.000
_cell.length_c   1.000
_cell.angle_alpha   90.00
_cell.angle_beta   90.00
_cell.angle_gamma   90.00
#
_symmetry.space_group_name_H-M   'P 1'
#
loop_
_entity.id
_entity.type
_entity.pdbx_description
1 polymer ?
#
loop_
_entity_poly.entity_id
_entity_poly.type
_entity_poly.pdbx_seq_one_letter_code
_entity_poly.pdbx_strand_id
1 'polypeptide(L)'
;MNNSGLDIFKSCKAIHKGYTMHIADTVQPRFQSNVYSYENIEETLPKHTKRLIKDANRRNVQIIHGHLELLDDFSRLVELTESRKGVALRDKEYFKTLLENYPEGGVIFLAVCNVYKLNEDAKTKKVQLEKEIAEIPEKAKKKLHRLEDQLRSVNKDIHEYKEIFDEFGQKDKDIAIAGILSIQYGNTCEMLYAGMDERFKKFMPQYKEYVENFKWAFDRGCLWSNMGGVEGSLDDGLTKFKDNFNPTINEMIGEFDIPVYPFMYRLTQKASEILKSKHK
;
A
#
# COMPACT_ATOMS: atom_id res chain seq x y z
N MET A 1 -13.89 -25.62 -0.82
CA MET A 1 -12.50 -26.10 -0.93
C MET A 1 -12.46 -27.47 -1.59
N ASN A 2 -11.59 -27.64 -2.55
CA ASN A 2 -11.40 -28.96 -3.18
C ASN A 2 -10.37 -29.72 -2.32
N ASN A 3 -10.82 -30.70 -1.52
CA ASN A 3 -9.97 -31.49 -0.60
C ASN A 3 -8.95 -32.40 -1.34
N SER A 4 -9.01 -32.47 -2.67
CA SER A 4 -8.11 -33.31 -3.48
C SER A 4 -6.62 -32.98 -3.32
N GLY A 5 -6.29 -31.70 -3.03
CA GLY A 5 -4.91 -31.28 -2.78
C GLY A 5 -4.33 -31.82 -1.47
N LEU A 6 -5.12 -31.91 -0.41
CA LEU A 6 -4.68 -32.41 0.90
C LEU A 6 -4.25 -33.87 0.87
N ASP A 7 -4.92 -34.69 0.06
CA ASP A 7 -4.61 -36.15 -0.02
C ASP A 7 -3.29 -36.39 -0.77
N ILE A 8 -2.95 -35.53 -1.74
CA ILE A 8 -1.64 -35.58 -2.42
C ILE A 8 -0.52 -35.30 -1.42
N PHE A 9 -0.65 -34.23 -0.60
CA PHE A 9 0.35 -33.90 0.42
C PHE A 9 0.49 -34.99 1.48
N LYS A 10 -0.61 -35.64 1.92
CA LYS A 10 -0.57 -36.78 2.83
C LYS A 10 0.18 -37.97 2.23
N SER A 11 0.00 -38.27 0.93
CA SER A 11 0.72 -39.34 0.24
C SER A 11 2.25 -39.13 0.22
N CYS A 12 2.69 -37.84 0.22
CA CYS A 12 4.10 -37.46 0.33
C CYS A 12 4.62 -37.41 1.78
N LYS A 13 3.84 -37.90 2.76
CA LYS A 13 4.16 -37.82 4.21
C LYS A 13 4.30 -36.38 4.72
N ALA A 14 3.66 -35.46 4.07
CA ALA A 14 3.60 -34.06 4.54
C ALA A 14 2.75 -33.96 5.80
N ILE A 15 3.20 -33.17 6.74
CA ILE A 15 2.51 -32.88 8.00
C ILE A 15 1.82 -31.53 7.84
N HIS A 16 0.48 -31.51 7.84
CA HIS A 16 -0.28 -30.28 7.82
C HIS A 16 -0.15 -29.57 9.17
N LYS A 17 0.33 -28.33 9.16
CA LYS A 17 0.54 -27.50 10.36
C LYS A 17 -0.74 -26.80 10.82
N GLY A 18 -1.80 -26.94 10.06
CA GLY A 18 -3.07 -26.29 10.34
C GLY A 18 -3.24 -24.94 9.67
N TYR A 19 -4.19 -24.17 10.18
CA TYR A 19 -4.50 -22.83 9.71
C TYR A 19 -4.12 -21.83 10.78
N THR A 20 -3.19 -20.93 10.45
CA THR A 20 -2.81 -19.85 11.35
C THR A 20 -3.80 -18.69 11.28
N MET A 21 -4.04 -18.05 12.42
CA MET A 21 -4.89 -16.85 12.51
C MET A 21 -4.09 -15.56 12.39
N HIS A 22 -2.83 -15.55 12.84
CA HIS A 22 -1.97 -14.38 12.80
C HIS A 22 -0.97 -14.48 11.66
N ILE A 23 -0.92 -13.44 10.85
CA ILE A 23 -0.03 -13.37 9.68
C ILE A 23 1.45 -13.47 10.06
N ALA A 24 1.82 -12.98 11.26
CA ALA A 24 3.20 -13.04 11.76
C ALA A 24 3.65 -14.46 12.20
N ASP A 25 2.73 -15.39 12.39
CA ASP A 25 3.04 -16.75 12.88
C ASP A 25 3.28 -17.75 11.76
N THR A 26 3.20 -17.34 10.50
CA THR A 26 3.30 -18.24 9.34
C THR A 26 4.18 -17.67 8.25
N VAL A 27 4.79 -18.55 7.46
CA VAL A 27 5.52 -18.18 6.23
C VAL A 27 4.55 -17.80 5.11
N GLN A 28 3.41 -18.50 5.03
CA GLN A 28 2.34 -18.24 4.05
C GLN A 28 1.04 -17.90 4.78
N PRO A 29 0.52 -16.69 4.60
CA PRO A 29 -0.75 -16.30 5.20
C PRO A 29 -1.91 -17.23 4.80
N ARG A 30 -2.81 -17.52 5.74
CA ARG A 30 -4.00 -18.30 5.49
C ARG A 30 -4.90 -17.66 4.43
N PHE A 31 -5.07 -16.36 4.49
CA PHE A 31 -5.90 -15.61 3.55
C PHE A 31 -5.05 -14.63 2.76
N GLN A 32 -5.30 -14.54 1.46
CA GLN A 32 -4.68 -13.58 0.58
C GLN A 32 -5.73 -12.75 -0.13
N SER A 33 -5.41 -11.47 -0.33
CA SER A 33 -6.30 -10.47 -0.88
C SER A 33 -5.95 -10.23 -2.35
N ASN A 34 -6.78 -10.72 -3.27
CA ASN A 34 -6.54 -10.69 -4.70
C ASN A 34 -7.55 -9.79 -5.43
N VAL A 35 -7.04 -8.93 -6.31
CA VAL A 35 -7.88 -8.19 -7.27
C VAL A 35 -7.70 -8.84 -8.63
N TYR A 36 -8.80 -9.30 -9.22
CA TYR A 36 -8.80 -9.96 -10.53
C TYR A 36 -8.86 -8.93 -11.65
N SER A 37 -8.35 -9.33 -12.84
CA SER A 37 -8.36 -8.50 -14.03
C SER A 37 -9.79 -8.23 -14.50
N TYR A 38 -10.08 -6.94 -14.76
CA TYR A 38 -11.32 -6.43 -15.33
C TYR A 38 -10.98 -5.51 -16.50
N GLU A 39 -11.87 -5.39 -17.46
CA GLU A 39 -11.70 -4.46 -18.60
C GLU A 39 -11.44 -3.02 -18.14
N ASN A 40 -12.11 -2.61 -17.07
CA ASN A 40 -11.91 -1.30 -16.45
C ASN A 40 -11.92 -1.43 -14.92
N ILE A 41 -10.75 -1.53 -14.33
CA ILE A 41 -10.60 -1.65 -12.87
C ILE A 41 -11.23 -0.48 -12.11
N GLU A 42 -11.20 0.73 -12.67
CA GLU A 42 -11.75 1.90 -12.00
C GLU A 42 -13.26 1.82 -11.81
N GLU A 43 -13.98 1.13 -12.71
CA GLU A 43 -15.44 0.96 -12.60
C GLU A 43 -15.82 0.06 -11.43
N THR A 44 -14.97 -0.92 -11.10
CA THR A 44 -15.22 -1.90 -10.02
C THR A 44 -14.93 -1.33 -8.63
N LEU A 45 -14.20 -0.22 -8.53
CA LEU A 45 -13.84 0.39 -7.26
C LEU A 45 -15.06 0.94 -6.51
N PRO A 46 -15.11 0.76 -5.17
CA PRO A 46 -16.11 1.38 -4.32
C PRO A 46 -16.14 2.90 -4.47
N LYS A 47 -17.32 3.51 -4.32
CA LYS A 47 -17.48 4.99 -4.38
C LYS A 47 -16.57 5.74 -3.41
N HIS A 48 -16.34 5.14 -2.24
CA HIS A 48 -15.43 5.69 -1.24
C HIS A 48 -14.01 5.80 -1.78
N THR A 49 -13.48 4.73 -2.37
CA THR A 49 -12.12 4.67 -2.95
C THR A 49 -11.97 5.67 -4.10
N LYS A 50 -12.94 5.76 -4.99
CA LYS A 50 -12.97 6.79 -6.05
C LYS A 50 -12.86 8.21 -5.48
N ARG A 51 -13.50 8.49 -4.34
CA ARG A 51 -13.40 9.79 -3.66
C ARG A 51 -11.99 10.02 -3.12
N LEU A 52 -11.37 9.01 -2.48
CA LEU A 52 -10.00 9.13 -1.94
C LEU A 52 -8.97 9.35 -3.04
N ILE A 53 -9.13 8.70 -4.20
CA ILE A 53 -8.29 8.95 -5.38
C ILE A 53 -8.46 10.39 -5.90
N LYS A 54 -9.69 10.91 -5.93
CA LYS A 54 -9.93 12.32 -6.26
C LYS A 54 -9.27 13.27 -5.26
N ASP A 55 -9.24 12.90 -3.99
CA ASP A 55 -8.56 13.68 -2.95
C ASP A 55 -7.04 13.68 -3.15
N ALA A 56 -6.44 12.55 -3.53
CA ALA A 56 -5.04 12.47 -3.92
C ALA A 56 -4.73 13.35 -5.15
N ASN A 57 -5.58 13.28 -6.19
CA ASN A 57 -5.42 14.12 -7.38
C ASN A 57 -5.50 15.62 -7.06
N ARG A 58 -6.39 16.05 -6.16
CA ARG A 58 -6.47 17.45 -5.71
C ARG A 58 -5.22 17.94 -4.98
N ARG A 59 -4.47 17.03 -4.37
CA ARG A 59 -3.18 17.30 -3.71
C ARG A 59 -1.99 17.09 -4.64
N ASN A 60 -2.27 17.01 -5.94
CA ASN A 60 -1.26 16.85 -6.97
C ASN A 60 -0.35 15.63 -6.78
N VAL A 61 -0.88 14.56 -6.16
CA VAL A 61 -0.20 13.28 -6.05
C VAL A 61 -0.16 12.64 -7.43
N GLN A 62 1.04 12.33 -7.90
CA GLN A 62 1.26 11.61 -9.15
C GLN A 62 1.91 10.27 -8.86
N ILE A 63 1.71 9.28 -9.75
CA ILE A 63 2.36 7.99 -9.64
C ILE A 63 3.37 7.87 -10.78
N ILE A 64 4.58 7.57 -10.40
CA ILE A 64 5.65 7.16 -11.32
C ILE A 64 5.98 5.70 -11.05
N HIS A 65 6.41 4.99 -12.05
CA HIS A 65 6.92 3.63 -11.89
C HIS A 65 8.23 3.46 -12.66
N GLY A 66 9.03 2.54 -12.16
CA GLY A 66 10.38 2.29 -12.69
C GLY A 66 11.02 1.10 -12.00
N HIS A 67 12.33 1.06 -12.03
CA HIS A 67 13.12 -0.07 -11.56
C HIS A 67 14.17 0.39 -10.52
N LEU A 68 15.45 0.08 -10.72
CA LEU A 68 16.54 0.40 -9.78
C LEU A 68 16.74 1.91 -9.56
N GLU A 69 16.38 2.75 -10.50
CA GLU A 69 16.46 4.21 -10.39
C GLU A 69 15.55 4.80 -9.32
N LEU A 70 14.49 4.06 -8.90
CA LEU A 70 13.58 4.46 -7.84
C LEU A 70 13.89 3.81 -6.48
N LEU A 71 14.92 2.98 -6.42
CA LEU A 71 15.23 2.15 -5.26
C LEU A 71 15.58 2.96 -4.01
N ASP A 72 16.27 4.08 -4.15
CA ASP A 72 16.67 4.93 -3.03
C ASP A 72 15.46 5.53 -2.30
N ASP A 73 14.55 6.10 -3.05
CA ASP A 73 13.31 6.67 -2.51
C ASP A 73 12.40 5.60 -1.91
N PHE A 74 12.29 4.44 -2.58
CA PHE A 74 11.50 3.32 -2.08
C PHE A 74 12.06 2.79 -0.75
N SER A 75 13.38 2.55 -0.67
CA SER A 75 14.02 2.03 0.55
C SER A 75 13.84 3.00 1.72
N ARG A 76 14.00 4.30 1.52
CA ARG A 76 13.72 5.33 2.52
C ARG A 76 12.28 5.24 3.07
N LEU A 77 11.29 5.04 2.21
CA LEU A 77 9.89 4.92 2.62
C LEU A 77 9.61 3.64 3.41
N VAL A 78 10.30 2.54 3.07
CA VAL A 78 10.24 1.29 3.84
C VAL A 78 10.85 1.47 5.22
N GLU A 79 12.04 2.09 5.33
CA GLU A 79 12.70 2.40 6.60
C GLU A 79 11.83 3.27 7.53
N LEU A 80 11.14 4.27 6.99
CA LEU A 80 10.17 5.08 7.75
C LEU A 80 9.01 4.22 8.28
N THR A 81 8.57 3.24 7.49
CA THR A 81 7.50 2.32 7.88
C THR A 81 7.97 1.34 8.95
N GLU A 82 9.19 0.80 8.85
CA GLU A 82 9.82 -0.07 9.86
C GLU A 82 9.92 0.63 11.21
N SER A 83 10.52 1.83 11.21
CA SER A 83 10.72 2.65 12.41
C SER A 83 9.39 2.94 13.12
N ARG A 84 8.33 3.20 12.36
CA ARG A 84 7.00 3.46 12.91
C ARG A 84 6.31 2.22 13.49
N LYS A 85 6.44 1.09 12.80
CA LYS A 85 5.75 -0.16 13.19
C LYS A 85 6.54 -1.01 14.18
N GLY A 86 7.82 -0.72 14.38
CA GLY A 86 8.71 -1.52 15.22
C GLY A 86 8.94 -2.94 14.67
N VAL A 87 8.92 -3.09 13.34
CA VAL A 87 9.15 -4.36 12.65
C VAL A 87 10.39 -4.24 11.79
N ALA A 88 11.14 -5.33 11.64
CA ALA A 88 12.25 -5.41 10.69
C ALA A 88 11.73 -5.95 9.37
N LEU A 89 11.82 -5.17 8.31
CA LEU A 89 11.55 -5.58 6.94
C LEU A 89 12.86 -6.00 6.25
N ARG A 90 13.00 -5.70 4.98
CA ARG A 90 14.19 -6.00 4.20
C ARG A 90 14.94 -4.71 3.89
N ASP A 91 16.27 -4.82 3.77
CA ASP A 91 17.13 -3.70 3.45
C ASP A 91 17.19 -3.40 1.94
N LYS A 92 17.83 -2.31 1.58
CA LYS A 92 17.98 -1.85 0.20
C LYS A 92 18.72 -2.87 -0.68
N GLU A 93 19.74 -3.58 -0.15
CA GLU A 93 20.49 -4.57 -0.92
C GLU A 93 19.63 -5.79 -1.26
N TYR A 94 18.73 -6.19 -0.38
CA TYR A 94 17.73 -7.21 -0.68
C TYR A 94 16.79 -6.77 -1.81
N PHE A 95 16.26 -5.54 -1.76
CA PHE A 95 15.37 -5.03 -2.81
C PHE A 95 16.10 -4.91 -4.14
N LYS A 96 17.35 -4.47 -4.13
CA LYS A 96 18.20 -4.41 -5.31
C LYS A 96 18.38 -5.81 -5.94
N THR A 97 18.79 -6.79 -5.15
CA THR A 97 18.97 -8.17 -5.59
C THR A 97 17.66 -8.75 -6.14
N LEU A 98 16.53 -8.45 -5.50
CA LEU A 98 15.23 -8.88 -5.96
C LEU A 98 14.91 -8.30 -7.34
N LEU A 99 15.08 -7.01 -7.55
CA LEU A 99 14.85 -6.36 -8.84
C LEU A 99 15.80 -6.87 -9.92
N GLU A 100 17.08 -7.03 -9.62
CA GLU A 100 18.07 -7.59 -10.56
C GLU A 100 17.74 -9.00 -11.04
N ASN A 101 17.09 -9.82 -10.16
CA ASN A 101 16.61 -11.15 -10.55
C ASN A 101 15.30 -11.14 -11.33
N TYR A 102 14.57 -10.01 -11.33
CA TYR A 102 13.33 -9.81 -12.08
C TYR A 102 13.41 -8.56 -12.97
N PRO A 103 14.34 -8.52 -13.96
CA PRO A 103 14.61 -7.29 -14.72
C PRO A 103 13.42 -6.78 -15.53
N GLU A 104 12.52 -7.67 -15.96
CA GLU A 104 11.32 -7.31 -16.72
C GLU A 104 10.04 -7.33 -15.86
N GLY A 105 10.03 -8.13 -14.81
CA GLY A 105 8.85 -8.33 -13.95
C GLY A 105 8.88 -7.51 -12.67
N GLY A 106 10.06 -7.05 -12.24
CA GLY A 106 10.21 -6.22 -11.05
C GLY A 106 9.85 -4.77 -11.34
N VAL A 107 9.08 -4.14 -10.45
CA VAL A 107 8.67 -2.74 -10.60
C VAL A 107 8.52 -2.06 -9.23
N ILE A 108 9.00 -0.84 -9.14
CA ILE A 108 8.71 0.08 -8.03
C ILE A 108 7.71 1.11 -8.53
N PHE A 109 6.63 1.29 -7.79
CA PHE A 109 5.74 2.44 -7.91
C PHE A 109 6.07 3.43 -6.80
N LEU A 110 6.08 4.73 -7.12
CA LEU A 110 6.18 5.80 -6.15
C LEU A 110 5.04 6.78 -6.35
N ALA A 111 4.34 7.08 -5.27
CA ALA A 111 3.49 8.25 -5.20
C ALA A 111 4.37 9.45 -4.88
N VAL A 112 4.36 10.43 -5.76
CA VAL A 112 5.16 11.66 -5.63
C VAL A 112 4.28 12.89 -5.59
N CYS A 113 4.72 13.94 -4.92
CA CYS A 113 4.07 15.24 -4.95
C CYS A 113 5.08 16.39 -4.89
N ASN A 114 4.73 17.51 -5.51
CA ASN A 114 5.48 18.76 -5.42
C ASN A 114 4.93 19.61 -4.29
N VAL A 115 5.62 19.56 -3.14
CA VAL A 115 5.18 20.27 -1.92
C VAL A 115 5.28 21.78 -2.07
N TYR A 116 6.32 22.26 -2.76
CA TYR A 116 6.47 23.69 -3.05
C TYR A 116 5.28 24.21 -3.85
N LYS A 117 4.97 23.57 -4.96
CA LYS A 117 3.84 23.94 -5.81
C LYS A 117 2.51 23.87 -5.05
N LEU A 118 2.31 22.83 -4.25
CA LEU A 118 1.10 22.68 -3.43
C LEU A 118 0.91 23.84 -2.47
N ASN A 119 1.99 24.29 -1.83
CA ASN A 119 1.98 25.44 -0.92
C ASN A 119 1.65 26.75 -1.66
N GLU A 120 2.29 27.01 -2.80
CA GLU A 120 2.04 28.20 -3.60
C GLU A 120 0.61 28.23 -4.18
N ASP A 121 0.10 27.10 -4.64
CA ASP A 121 -1.29 26.97 -5.11
C ASP A 121 -2.30 27.25 -3.97
N ALA A 122 -2.03 26.76 -2.76
CA ALA A 122 -2.87 27.02 -1.59
C ALA A 122 -2.85 28.50 -1.20
N LYS A 123 -1.69 29.17 -1.17
CA LYS A 123 -1.56 30.59 -0.91
C LYS A 123 -2.28 31.43 -1.97
N THR A 124 -2.07 31.11 -3.23
CA THR A 124 -2.71 31.81 -4.36
C THR A 124 -4.23 31.70 -4.26
N LYS A 125 -4.75 30.49 -4.00
CA LYS A 125 -6.18 30.27 -3.82
C LYS A 125 -6.76 31.02 -2.63
N LYS A 126 -6.01 31.13 -1.52
CA LYS A 126 -6.42 31.93 -0.37
C LYS A 126 -6.62 33.39 -0.76
N VAL A 127 -5.63 34.01 -1.40
CA VAL A 127 -5.69 35.42 -1.83
C VAL A 127 -6.86 35.64 -2.80
N GLN A 128 -7.07 34.72 -3.74
CA GLN A 128 -8.20 34.79 -4.67
C GLN A 128 -9.56 34.77 -3.95
N LEU A 129 -9.73 33.83 -3.00
CA LEU A 129 -10.98 33.71 -2.22
C LEU A 129 -11.23 34.94 -1.35
N GLU A 130 -10.21 35.50 -0.70
CA GLU A 130 -10.30 36.73 0.07
C GLU A 130 -10.76 37.91 -0.78
N LYS A 131 -10.22 38.03 -2.01
CA LYS A 131 -10.65 39.05 -2.98
C LYS A 131 -12.08 38.86 -3.42
N GLU A 132 -12.47 37.62 -3.81
CA GLU A 132 -13.84 37.31 -4.24
C GLU A 132 -14.86 37.58 -3.11
N ILE A 133 -14.52 37.31 -1.85
CA ILE A 133 -15.36 37.60 -0.69
C ILE A 133 -15.55 39.11 -0.52
N ALA A 134 -14.49 39.90 -0.69
CA ALA A 134 -14.55 41.34 -0.56
C ALA A 134 -15.40 42.03 -1.65
N GLU A 135 -15.51 41.41 -2.82
CA GLU A 135 -16.25 41.94 -3.97
C GLU A 135 -17.73 41.45 -4.01
N ILE A 136 -18.17 40.62 -3.06
CA ILE A 136 -19.54 40.08 -3.06
C ILE A 136 -20.57 41.09 -2.60
N PRO A 137 -21.68 41.27 -3.37
CA PRO A 137 -22.80 42.12 -2.93
C PRO A 137 -23.49 41.53 -1.70
N GLU A 138 -23.91 42.37 -0.75
CA GLU A 138 -24.60 41.96 0.49
C GLU A 138 -25.79 41.02 0.29
N LYS A 139 -26.49 41.10 -0.85
CA LYS A 139 -27.65 40.27 -1.21
C LYS A 139 -27.27 38.83 -1.55
N ALA A 140 -25.99 38.50 -1.83
CA ALA A 140 -25.56 37.19 -2.31
C ALA A 140 -25.11 36.25 -1.14
N LYS A 141 -25.86 36.20 -0.06
CA LYS A 141 -25.52 35.45 1.18
C LYS A 141 -25.11 33.98 0.97
N LYS A 142 -25.79 33.24 0.06
CA LYS A 142 -25.45 31.83 -0.24
C LYS A 142 -24.08 31.70 -0.90
N LYS A 143 -23.72 32.65 -1.78
CA LYS A 143 -22.42 32.65 -2.45
C LYS A 143 -21.32 33.02 -1.47
N LEU A 144 -21.56 34.02 -0.61
CA LEU A 144 -20.65 34.43 0.46
C LEU A 144 -20.32 33.25 1.38
N HIS A 145 -21.33 32.59 1.93
CA HIS A 145 -21.15 31.45 2.83
C HIS A 145 -20.32 30.31 2.20
N ARG A 146 -20.58 30.00 0.90
CA ARG A 146 -19.80 29.00 0.18
C ARG A 146 -18.32 29.38 0.05
N LEU A 147 -18.00 30.64 -0.23
CA LEU A 147 -16.63 31.11 -0.36
C LEU A 147 -15.91 31.15 0.99
N GLU A 148 -16.61 31.55 2.06
CA GLU A 148 -16.09 31.48 3.44
C GLU A 148 -15.78 30.05 3.86
N ASP A 149 -16.62 29.07 3.50
CA ASP A 149 -16.37 27.64 3.74
C ASP A 149 -15.11 27.18 2.98
N GLN A 150 -14.95 27.59 1.72
CA GLN A 150 -13.74 27.28 0.95
C GLN A 150 -12.50 27.92 1.55
N LEU A 151 -12.57 29.17 1.99
CA LEU A 151 -11.47 29.88 2.63
C LEU A 151 -11.08 29.21 3.95
N ARG A 152 -12.05 28.78 4.76
CA ARG A 152 -11.79 27.99 5.98
C ARG A 152 -11.08 26.68 5.67
N SER A 153 -11.51 25.97 4.61
CA SER A 153 -10.85 24.72 4.17
C SER A 153 -9.39 24.97 3.76
N VAL A 154 -9.14 25.98 2.94
CA VAL A 154 -7.77 26.32 2.50
C VAL A 154 -6.88 26.73 3.69
N ASN A 155 -7.39 27.57 4.60
CA ASN A 155 -6.64 27.97 5.78
C ASN A 155 -6.33 26.77 6.70
N LYS A 156 -7.27 25.83 6.83
CA LYS A 156 -7.08 24.59 7.57
C LYS A 156 -5.99 23.73 6.92
N ASP A 157 -6.03 23.55 5.60
CA ASP A 157 -5.01 22.78 4.86
C ASP A 157 -3.61 23.41 5.02
N ILE A 158 -3.49 24.74 4.89
CA ILE A 158 -2.22 25.45 5.09
C ILE A 158 -1.70 25.25 6.51
N HIS A 159 -2.56 25.31 7.53
CA HIS A 159 -2.17 25.11 8.92
C HIS A 159 -1.77 23.64 9.20
N GLU A 160 -2.57 22.68 8.74
CA GLU A 160 -2.31 21.26 8.96
C GLU A 160 -1.04 20.76 8.29
N TYR A 161 -0.67 21.32 7.15
CA TYR A 161 0.54 20.93 6.41
C TYR A 161 1.72 21.89 6.62
N LYS A 162 1.63 22.79 7.60
CA LYS A 162 2.67 23.79 7.84
C LYS A 162 4.06 23.18 8.01
N GLU A 163 4.19 22.12 8.83
CA GLU A 163 5.47 21.44 9.07
C GLU A 163 6.03 20.83 7.76
N ILE A 164 5.16 20.25 6.94
CA ILE A 164 5.52 19.72 5.63
C ILE A 164 5.99 20.85 4.71
N PHE A 165 5.27 21.98 4.68
CA PHE A 165 5.63 23.13 3.85
C PHE A 165 6.93 23.78 4.32
N ASP A 166 7.18 23.86 5.61
CA ASP A 166 8.41 24.39 6.18
C ASP A 166 9.62 23.50 5.85
N GLU A 167 9.46 22.16 5.83
CA GLU A 167 10.52 21.22 5.50
C GLU A 167 10.79 21.12 3.99
N PHE A 168 9.76 21.03 3.16
CA PHE A 168 9.87 20.75 1.71
C PHE A 168 9.51 21.93 0.81
N GLY A 169 8.84 22.95 1.32
CA GLY A 169 8.28 24.03 0.51
C GLY A 169 9.29 24.93 -0.21
N GLN A 170 10.57 24.84 0.15
CA GLN A 170 11.65 25.54 -0.55
C GLN A 170 12.33 24.71 -1.63
N LYS A 171 11.91 23.43 -1.79
CA LYS A 171 12.44 22.49 -2.76
C LYS A 171 11.46 22.36 -3.91
N ASP A 172 11.73 23.07 -5.02
CA ASP A 172 10.92 22.96 -6.23
C ASP A 172 11.24 21.63 -6.96
N LYS A 173 10.92 20.52 -6.29
CA LYS A 173 11.06 19.17 -6.83
C LYS A 173 9.99 18.25 -6.26
N ASP A 174 9.66 17.22 -7.01
CA ASP A 174 8.81 16.15 -6.53
C ASP A 174 9.53 15.33 -5.46
N ILE A 175 8.79 14.93 -4.43
CA ILE A 175 9.25 14.05 -3.37
C ILE A 175 8.39 12.77 -3.34
N ALA A 176 9.03 11.63 -3.11
CA ALA A 176 8.33 10.36 -2.91
C ALA A 176 7.72 10.31 -1.50
N ILE A 177 6.41 10.04 -1.43
CA ILE A 177 5.60 10.03 -0.19
C ILE A 177 5.01 8.67 0.16
N ALA A 178 4.86 7.77 -0.83
CA ALA A 178 4.53 6.36 -0.65
C ALA A 178 5.20 5.54 -1.76
N GLY A 179 5.36 4.23 -1.56
CA GLY A 179 5.98 3.35 -2.53
C GLY A 179 5.52 1.90 -2.37
N ILE A 180 5.41 1.20 -3.51
CA ILE A 180 5.14 -0.25 -3.59
C ILE A 180 6.19 -0.89 -4.48
N LEU A 181 6.76 -2.02 -4.02
CA LEU A 181 7.55 -2.91 -4.85
C LEU A 181 6.71 -4.14 -5.20
N SER A 182 6.57 -4.40 -6.48
CA SER A 182 5.79 -5.51 -7.02
C SER A 182 6.62 -6.36 -7.97
N ILE A 183 6.26 -7.64 -8.05
CA ILE A 183 6.86 -8.60 -8.99
C ILE A 183 5.76 -9.22 -9.83
N GLN A 184 5.88 -9.12 -11.14
CA GLN A 184 5.13 -9.94 -12.07
C GLN A 184 5.86 -11.26 -12.30
N TYR A 185 5.15 -12.36 -12.10
CA TYR A 185 5.63 -13.70 -12.43
C TYR A 185 4.53 -14.50 -13.12
N GLY A 186 4.79 -14.95 -14.34
CA GLY A 186 3.75 -15.58 -15.17
C GLY A 186 2.58 -14.64 -15.42
N ASN A 187 1.39 -15.06 -15.02
CA ASN A 187 0.15 -14.30 -15.18
C ASN A 187 -0.37 -13.68 -13.87
N THR A 188 0.51 -13.46 -12.91
CA THR A 188 0.18 -12.83 -11.62
C THR A 188 1.13 -11.68 -11.30
N CYS A 189 0.66 -10.74 -10.50
CA CYS A 189 1.46 -9.67 -9.92
C CYS A 189 1.34 -9.72 -8.40
N GLU A 190 2.49 -9.74 -7.70
CA GLU A 190 2.57 -9.78 -6.25
C GLU A 190 3.06 -8.44 -5.72
N MET A 191 2.27 -7.73 -4.93
CA MET A 191 2.69 -6.54 -4.19
C MET A 191 3.42 -6.98 -2.93
N LEU A 192 4.75 -7.01 -2.97
CA LEU A 192 5.56 -7.63 -1.92
C LEU A 192 5.83 -6.70 -0.74
N TYR A 193 6.15 -5.44 -1.01
CA TYR A 193 6.53 -4.46 0.01
C TYR A 193 5.88 -3.12 -0.28
N ALA A 194 5.48 -2.43 0.78
CA ALA A 194 4.94 -1.08 0.71
C ALA A 194 5.48 -0.23 1.85
N GLY A 195 5.85 1.00 1.52
CA GLY A 195 6.30 2.01 2.47
C GLY A 195 5.56 3.34 2.29
N MET A 196 5.46 4.13 3.35
CA MET A 196 4.83 5.44 3.30
C MET A 196 5.41 6.37 4.38
N ASP A 197 5.59 7.62 4.03
CA ASP A 197 5.77 8.70 4.99
C ASP A 197 4.42 9.08 5.59
N GLU A 198 4.21 8.77 6.87
CA GLU A 198 2.92 8.94 7.56
C GLU A 198 2.44 10.38 7.60
N ARG A 199 3.34 11.36 7.49
CA ARG A 199 3.01 12.80 7.43
C ARG A 199 2.09 13.10 6.24
N PHE A 200 2.23 12.33 5.15
CA PHE A 200 1.43 12.46 3.93
C PHE A 200 0.21 11.54 3.87
N LYS A 201 -0.14 10.83 4.95
CA LYS A 201 -1.29 9.92 4.97
C LYS A 201 -2.59 10.59 4.51
N LYS A 202 -2.82 11.84 4.89
CA LYS A 202 -4.01 12.61 4.48
C LYS A 202 -4.04 12.94 2.99
N PHE A 203 -2.94 12.75 2.25
CA PHE A 203 -2.88 12.92 0.81
C PHE A 203 -3.44 11.74 0.06
N MET A 204 -3.75 10.64 0.77
CA MET A 204 -4.33 9.41 0.22
C MET A 204 -3.48 8.76 -0.90
N PRO A 205 -2.13 8.79 -0.82
CA PRO A 205 -1.28 8.37 -1.92
C PRO A 205 -1.46 6.90 -2.28
N GLN A 206 -1.57 6.01 -1.27
CA GLN A 206 -1.66 4.57 -1.47
C GLN A 206 -2.90 4.15 -2.28
N TYR A 207 -4.03 4.86 -2.17
CA TYR A 207 -5.22 4.52 -2.95
C TYR A 207 -5.01 4.68 -4.45
N LYS A 208 -4.30 5.73 -4.85
CA LYS A 208 -3.96 5.95 -6.26
C LYS A 208 -2.87 4.98 -6.73
N GLU A 209 -1.86 4.77 -5.92
CA GLU A 209 -0.72 3.91 -6.19
C GLU A 209 -1.12 2.45 -6.42
N TYR A 210 -2.00 1.90 -5.56
CA TYR A 210 -2.51 0.54 -5.72
C TYR A 210 -3.29 0.39 -7.04
N VAL A 211 -4.11 1.36 -7.39
CA VAL A 211 -4.87 1.29 -8.66
C VAL A 211 -3.95 1.36 -9.87
N GLU A 212 -2.91 2.19 -9.86
CA GLU A 212 -1.94 2.24 -10.96
C GLU A 212 -1.13 0.92 -11.05
N ASN A 213 -0.83 0.29 -9.91
CA ASN A 213 -0.21 -1.05 -9.89
C ASN A 213 -1.14 -2.10 -10.53
N PHE A 214 -2.44 -2.09 -10.21
CA PHE A 214 -3.40 -3.00 -10.86
C PHE A 214 -3.46 -2.79 -12.36
N LYS A 215 -3.55 -1.55 -12.84
CA LYS A 215 -3.55 -1.22 -14.26
C LYS A 215 -2.30 -1.76 -14.94
N TRP A 216 -1.13 -1.45 -14.40
CA TRP A 216 0.15 -1.93 -14.93
C TRP A 216 0.19 -3.46 -15.04
N ALA A 217 -0.28 -4.17 -14.01
CA ALA A 217 -0.31 -5.62 -14.01
C ALA A 217 -1.27 -6.17 -15.07
N PHE A 218 -2.47 -5.61 -15.18
CA PHE A 218 -3.50 -6.10 -16.11
C PHE A 218 -3.15 -5.76 -17.56
N ASP A 219 -2.57 -4.59 -17.84
CA ASP A 219 -2.06 -4.21 -19.15
C ASP A 219 -0.93 -5.15 -19.63
N ARG A 220 -0.23 -5.81 -18.71
CA ARG A 220 0.81 -6.82 -18.96
C ARG A 220 0.27 -8.26 -18.99
N GLY A 221 -1.04 -8.45 -18.97
CA GLY A 221 -1.71 -9.73 -19.09
C GLY A 221 -1.81 -10.54 -17.80
N CYS A 222 -1.60 -9.93 -16.62
CA CYS A 222 -1.87 -10.60 -15.36
C CYS A 222 -3.38 -10.85 -15.20
N LEU A 223 -3.73 -12.04 -14.71
CA LEU A 223 -5.11 -12.42 -14.42
C LEU A 223 -5.57 -11.89 -13.06
N TRP A 224 -4.65 -11.69 -12.12
CA TRP A 224 -4.89 -11.06 -10.83
C TRP A 224 -3.64 -10.37 -10.30
N SER A 225 -3.86 -9.42 -9.39
CA SER A 225 -2.82 -8.80 -8.57
C SER A 225 -3.09 -9.09 -7.10
N ASN A 226 -2.08 -9.64 -6.42
CA ASN A 226 -2.14 -10.02 -5.02
C ASN A 226 -1.61 -8.87 -4.15
N MET A 227 -2.45 -8.38 -3.25
CA MET A 227 -2.07 -7.36 -2.26
C MET A 227 -1.42 -7.97 -1.00
N GLY A 228 -1.12 -9.29 -1.02
CA GLY A 228 -0.54 -10.02 0.09
C GLY A 228 -1.56 -10.49 1.13
N GLY A 229 -1.04 -11.09 2.21
CA GLY A 229 -1.83 -11.71 3.26
C GLY A 229 -2.67 -10.74 4.08
N VAL A 230 -3.73 -11.28 4.69
CA VAL A 230 -4.55 -10.60 5.71
C VAL A 230 -4.69 -11.48 6.93
N GLU A 231 -5.01 -10.87 8.08
CA GLU A 231 -5.22 -11.59 9.34
C GLU A 231 -6.39 -12.59 9.24
N GLY A 232 -6.29 -13.68 9.98
CA GLY A 232 -7.32 -14.73 9.97
C GLY A 232 -8.68 -14.28 10.51
N SER A 233 -8.71 -13.21 11.30
CA SER A 233 -9.95 -12.60 11.80
C SER A 233 -10.73 -11.83 10.73
N LEU A 234 -10.06 -11.37 9.67
CA LEU A 234 -10.60 -10.57 8.57
C LEU A 234 -11.25 -9.24 9.01
N ASP A 235 -10.94 -8.72 10.20
CA ASP A 235 -11.53 -7.49 10.76
C ASP A 235 -10.50 -6.44 11.19
N ASP A 236 -9.22 -6.71 10.97
CA ASP A 236 -8.10 -5.82 11.30
C ASP A 236 -7.98 -4.60 10.35
N GLY A 237 -7.06 -3.69 10.69
CA GLY A 237 -6.86 -2.46 9.93
C GLY A 237 -6.29 -2.70 8.52
N LEU A 238 -5.47 -3.74 8.33
CA LEU A 238 -4.90 -4.09 7.02
C LEU A 238 -5.98 -4.65 6.09
N THR A 239 -6.82 -5.56 6.60
CA THR A 239 -7.96 -6.08 5.87
C THR A 239 -8.91 -4.96 5.45
N LYS A 240 -9.29 -4.07 6.38
CA LYS A 240 -10.15 -2.89 6.07
C LYS A 240 -9.54 -1.96 5.03
N PHE A 241 -8.22 -1.79 5.02
CA PHE A 241 -7.55 -1.02 3.97
C PHE A 241 -7.67 -1.72 2.61
N LYS A 242 -7.39 -3.03 2.54
CA LYS A 242 -7.46 -3.80 1.28
C LYS A 242 -8.88 -3.91 0.74
N ASP A 243 -9.89 -3.98 1.60
CA ASP A 243 -11.31 -4.01 1.22
C ASP A 243 -11.74 -2.79 0.39
N ASN A 244 -11.03 -1.66 0.49
CA ASN A 244 -11.29 -0.51 -0.36
C ASN A 244 -11.06 -0.76 -1.86
N PHE A 245 -10.40 -1.85 -2.23
CA PHE A 245 -10.14 -2.21 -3.63
C PHE A 245 -11.06 -3.32 -4.14
N ASN A 246 -12.09 -3.70 -3.37
CA ASN A 246 -13.05 -4.75 -3.71
C ASN A 246 -12.38 -6.10 -4.06
N PRO A 247 -11.47 -6.61 -3.19
CA PRO A 247 -10.75 -7.84 -3.47
C PRO A 247 -11.62 -9.09 -3.27
N THR A 248 -11.16 -10.19 -3.85
CA THR A 248 -11.55 -11.54 -3.44
C THR A 248 -10.55 -12.05 -2.41
N ILE A 249 -11.05 -12.51 -1.27
CA ILE A 249 -10.22 -13.16 -0.26
C ILE A 249 -10.12 -14.64 -0.58
N ASN A 250 -8.91 -15.10 -0.90
CA ASN A 250 -8.63 -16.51 -1.20
C ASN A 250 -8.06 -17.20 0.05
N GLU A 251 -8.72 -18.26 0.49
CA GLU A 251 -8.21 -19.10 1.57
C GLU A 251 -7.24 -20.14 1.00
N MET A 252 -6.02 -20.15 1.52
CA MET A 252 -4.96 -21.09 1.16
C MET A 252 -5.16 -22.43 1.89
N ILE A 253 -4.59 -23.49 1.34
CA ILE A 253 -4.74 -24.86 1.89
C ILE A 253 -3.99 -25.09 3.21
N GLY A 254 -3.29 -24.09 3.72
CA GLY A 254 -2.48 -24.16 4.94
C GLY A 254 -1.01 -24.48 4.68
N GLU A 255 -0.27 -24.60 5.76
CA GLU A 255 1.18 -24.82 5.78
C GLU A 255 1.49 -26.29 5.98
N PHE A 256 2.50 -26.80 5.28
CA PHE A 256 2.93 -28.18 5.32
C PHE A 256 4.43 -28.30 5.55
N ASP A 257 4.82 -29.21 6.44
CA ASP A 257 6.21 -29.65 6.59
C ASP A 257 6.40 -31.01 5.92
N ILE A 258 7.48 -31.16 5.16
CA ILE A 258 7.93 -32.45 4.62
C ILE A 258 9.23 -32.84 5.31
N PRO A 259 9.19 -33.68 6.38
CA PRO A 259 10.39 -34.03 7.12
C PRO A 259 11.32 -34.92 6.30
N VAL A 260 12.49 -34.41 5.90
CA VAL A 260 13.53 -35.19 5.22
C VAL A 260 14.16 -36.19 6.21
N TYR A 261 14.44 -35.70 7.43
CA TYR A 261 14.96 -36.50 8.54
C TYR A 261 14.00 -36.43 9.74
N PRO A 262 13.08 -37.39 9.94
CA PRO A 262 12.02 -37.31 10.96
C PRO A 262 12.53 -37.10 12.40
N PHE A 263 13.69 -37.67 12.73
CA PHE A 263 14.28 -37.47 14.06
C PHE A 263 14.75 -36.03 14.28
N MET A 264 15.49 -35.48 13.33
CA MET A 264 15.95 -34.09 13.39
C MET A 264 14.77 -33.12 13.37
N TYR A 265 13.76 -33.39 12.56
CA TYR A 265 12.54 -32.60 12.54
C TYR A 265 11.89 -32.48 13.92
N ARG A 266 11.75 -33.60 14.66
CA ARG A 266 11.20 -33.58 16.02
C ARG A 266 12.05 -32.76 17.00
N LEU A 267 13.37 -32.81 16.87
CA LEU A 267 14.27 -32.02 17.70
C LEU A 267 14.14 -30.53 17.41
N THR A 268 14.11 -30.15 16.15
CA THR A 268 13.97 -28.72 15.74
C THR A 268 12.62 -28.15 16.13
N GLN A 269 11.53 -28.93 16.03
CA GLN A 269 10.21 -28.47 16.50
C GLN A 269 10.22 -28.19 18.00
N LYS A 270 10.76 -29.09 18.84
CA LYS A 270 10.88 -28.87 20.29
C LYS A 270 11.74 -27.64 20.61
N ALA A 271 12.86 -27.46 19.92
CA ALA A 271 13.71 -26.31 20.12
C ALA A 271 13.00 -24.99 19.75
N SER A 272 12.23 -24.98 18.64
CA SER A 272 11.44 -23.82 18.23
C SER A 272 10.34 -23.47 19.25
N GLU A 273 9.64 -24.48 19.79
CA GLU A 273 8.63 -24.26 20.83
C GLU A 273 9.23 -23.63 22.10
N ILE A 274 10.42 -24.11 22.53
CA ILE A 274 11.13 -23.56 23.69
C ILE A 274 11.59 -22.10 23.43
N LEU A 275 12.06 -21.80 22.23
CA LEU A 275 12.46 -20.43 21.87
C LEU A 275 11.25 -19.49 21.84
N LYS A 276 10.14 -19.91 21.22
CA LYS A 276 8.89 -19.13 21.18
C LYS A 276 8.29 -18.89 22.57
N SER A 277 8.44 -19.83 23.51
CA SER A 277 7.96 -19.66 24.88
C SER A 277 8.79 -18.66 25.72
N LYS A 278 10.05 -18.41 25.35
CA LYS A 278 10.93 -17.44 26.02
C LYS A 278 10.75 -15.99 25.52
N HIS A 279 10.09 -15.80 24.38
CA HIS A 279 9.83 -14.49 23.77
C HIS A 279 8.38 -14.01 23.92
N LYS A 280 7.55 -14.77 24.65
CA LYS A 280 6.24 -14.34 25.15
C LYS A 280 6.36 -13.90 26.62
#